data_fd1c43442d4565d9a7e07c92978939a6
#
_entry.id   fd1c43442d4565d9a7e07c92978939a6
#
_cell.length_a   1.000
_cell.length_b   1.000
_cell.length_c   1.000
_cell.angle_alpha   90.00
_cell.angle_beta   90.00
_cell.angle_gamma   90.00
#
_symmetry.space_group_name_H-M   'P 1'
#
loop_
_entity.id
_entity.type
_entity.pdbx_description
1 polymer ?
#
loop_
_entity_poly.entity_id
_entity_poly.type
_entity_poly.pdbx_seq_one_letter_code
_entity_poly.pdbx_strand_id
1 'polypeptide(L)'
;LIPFENLGERLAVGKLPVMGVCSLEEAMEYVNASAQEQERMRRDAEDRWQSQAKGRMEKEKKTPDFALLCGMEEAKRAAMIAAAGAHNLLLAGPPGTGKTMLARCLPGILPPMSEEEKQEVSAIYSAAGQLEDGTLIQERPFVSPHHTVSVYAMTGGGAVPKPGMVTLAHRGVLFLDEMAEFKRQTLDVLRQPMEEGKIFLARSRGNFVYPADFMLLGA
;
A
#
# COMPACT_ATOMS: atom_id res chain seq x y z
N LEU A 1 11.02 -22.87 1.57
CA LEU A 1 12.10 -22.30 0.75
C LEU A 1 11.52 -21.29 -0.24
N ILE A 2 12.16 -20.15 -0.39
CA ILE A 2 11.81 -19.12 -1.37
C ILE A 2 13.11 -18.55 -2.00
N PRO A 3 13.03 -17.91 -3.18
CA PRO A 3 14.17 -17.17 -3.71
C PRO A 3 14.65 -16.11 -2.69
N PHE A 4 15.96 -15.91 -2.58
CA PHE A 4 16.55 -14.97 -1.62
C PHE A 4 16.03 -13.53 -1.83
N GLU A 5 15.79 -13.14 -3.07
CA GLU A 5 15.23 -11.84 -3.44
C GLU A 5 13.85 -11.58 -2.83
N ASN A 6 13.06 -12.65 -2.61
CA ASN A 6 11.72 -12.60 -2.04
C ASN A 6 11.70 -12.75 -0.50
N LEU A 7 12.88 -12.76 0.15
CA LEU A 7 12.94 -12.96 1.61
C LEU A 7 12.23 -11.84 2.38
N GLY A 8 12.12 -10.65 1.80
CA GLY A 8 11.33 -9.54 2.35
C GLY A 8 9.84 -9.80 2.41
N GLU A 9 9.30 -10.63 1.51
CA GLU A 9 7.88 -11.01 1.49
C GLU A 9 7.52 -12.01 2.60
N ARG A 10 8.52 -12.58 3.27
CA ARG A 10 8.36 -13.52 4.38
C ARG A 10 7.43 -12.98 5.48
N LEU A 11 7.45 -11.68 5.71
CA LEU A 11 6.61 -11.03 6.71
C LEU A 11 5.12 -11.09 6.34
N ALA A 12 4.79 -11.24 5.06
CA ALA A 12 3.42 -11.46 4.59
C ALA A 12 2.92 -12.90 4.86
N VAL A 13 3.82 -13.85 5.13
CA VAL A 13 3.48 -15.27 5.34
C VAL A 13 3.27 -15.61 6.83
N GLY A 14 3.43 -14.64 7.73
CA GLY A 14 3.21 -14.81 9.16
C GLY A 14 4.36 -15.52 9.88
N LYS A 15 4.05 -16.38 10.88
CA LYS A 15 5.04 -17.03 11.75
C LYS A 15 5.71 -18.27 11.14
N LEU A 16 5.54 -18.53 9.86
CA LEU A 16 6.16 -19.69 9.22
C LEU A 16 7.68 -19.48 9.10
N PRO A 17 8.49 -20.51 9.43
CA PRO A 17 9.94 -20.44 9.22
C PRO A 17 10.23 -20.45 7.72
N VAL A 18 10.80 -19.37 7.21
CA VAL A 18 11.13 -19.20 5.79
C VAL A 18 12.64 -19.13 5.63
N MET A 19 13.18 -19.84 4.63
CA MET A 19 14.58 -19.78 4.22
C MET A 19 14.68 -19.20 2.81
N GLY A 20 15.42 -18.10 2.66
CA GLY A 20 15.77 -17.53 1.38
C GLY A 20 17.01 -18.19 0.81
N VAL A 21 16.93 -18.70 -0.42
CA VAL A 21 18.02 -19.40 -1.10
C VAL A 21 18.41 -18.72 -2.41
N CYS A 22 19.72 -18.63 -2.67
CA CYS A 22 20.27 -18.06 -3.91
C CYS A 22 20.48 -19.11 -5.00
N SER A 23 20.58 -20.39 -4.63
CA SER A 23 20.85 -21.48 -5.57
C SER A 23 20.13 -22.77 -5.16
N LEU A 24 20.01 -23.70 -6.11
CA LEU A 24 19.50 -25.04 -5.84
C LEU A 24 20.41 -25.81 -4.87
N GLU A 25 21.71 -25.58 -4.92
CA GLU A 25 22.70 -26.20 -4.05
C GLU A 25 22.48 -25.79 -2.60
N GLU A 26 22.29 -24.51 -2.32
CA GLU A 26 21.94 -23.97 -0.99
C GLU A 26 20.59 -24.53 -0.50
N ALA A 27 19.61 -24.71 -1.40
CA ALA A 27 18.34 -25.34 -1.07
C ALA A 27 18.50 -26.79 -0.64
N MET A 28 19.34 -27.56 -1.34
CA MET A 28 19.64 -28.95 -1.02
C MET A 28 20.40 -29.08 0.30
N GLU A 29 21.38 -28.22 0.55
CA GLU A 29 22.10 -28.15 1.83
C GLU A 29 21.13 -27.92 2.99
N TYR A 30 20.24 -26.92 2.85
CA TYR A 30 19.24 -26.62 3.87
C TYR A 30 18.30 -27.80 4.16
N VAL A 31 17.81 -28.51 3.13
CA VAL A 31 16.88 -29.62 3.32
C VAL A 31 17.58 -30.81 4.02
N ASN A 32 18.87 -31.02 3.77
CA ASN A 32 19.64 -32.13 4.35
C ASN A 32 20.27 -31.77 5.70
N ALA A 33 20.23 -30.52 6.13
CA ALA A 33 20.82 -30.04 7.36
C ALA A 33 20.00 -30.44 8.60
N SER A 34 20.66 -30.58 9.73
CA SER A 34 19.99 -30.77 11.03
C SER A 34 19.15 -29.53 11.41
N ALA A 35 18.19 -29.71 12.32
CA ALA A 35 17.32 -28.60 12.76
C ALA A 35 18.08 -27.39 13.31
N GLN A 36 19.22 -27.60 13.98
CA GLN A 36 20.08 -26.54 14.49
C GLN A 36 20.80 -25.78 13.35
N GLU A 37 21.29 -26.52 12.36
CA GLU A 37 21.92 -25.92 11.17
C GLU A 37 20.91 -25.18 10.31
N GLN A 38 19.71 -25.70 10.13
CA GLN A 38 18.62 -25.01 9.43
C GLN A 38 18.29 -23.66 10.08
N GLU A 39 18.23 -23.63 11.41
CA GLU A 39 17.98 -22.39 12.15
C GLU A 39 19.12 -21.37 11.96
N ARG A 40 20.37 -21.84 11.99
CA ARG A 40 21.54 -21.01 11.71
C ARG A 40 21.52 -20.45 10.29
N MET A 41 21.28 -21.31 9.30
CA MET A 41 21.20 -20.90 7.88
C MET A 41 20.10 -19.86 7.65
N ARG A 42 18.95 -20.00 8.32
CA ARG A 42 17.87 -19.01 8.25
C ARG A 42 18.31 -17.65 8.79
N ARG A 43 18.98 -17.60 9.95
CA ARG A 43 19.50 -16.36 10.54
C ARG A 43 20.55 -15.71 9.65
N ASP A 44 21.48 -16.49 9.14
CA ASP A 44 22.54 -15.99 8.25
C ASP A 44 21.93 -15.42 6.94
N ALA A 45 20.90 -16.04 6.39
CA ALA A 45 20.19 -15.53 5.22
C ALA A 45 19.42 -14.23 5.54
N GLU A 46 18.81 -14.15 6.71
CA GLU A 46 18.12 -12.96 7.18
C GLU A 46 19.07 -11.78 7.40
N ASP A 47 20.22 -12.02 8.05
CA ASP A 47 21.23 -11.00 8.30
C ASP A 47 21.85 -10.48 6.98
N ARG A 48 22.10 -11.39 6.02
CA ARG A 48 22.54 -11.02 4.66
C ARG A 48 21.50 -10.12 3.97
N TRP A 49 20.23 -10.51 4.03
CA TRP A 49 19.15 -9.75 3.42
C TRP A 49 18.98 -8.37 4.06
N GLN A 50 18.96 -8.29 5.41
CA GLN A 50 18.87 -7.03 6.15
C GLN A 50 20.05 -6.09 5.84
N SER A 51 21.27 -6.63 5.70
CA SER A 51 22.45 -5.85 5.36
C SER A 51 22.35 -5.24 3.96
N GLN A 52 21.80 -5.98 2.99
CA GLN A 52 21.54 -5.47 1.64
C GLN A 52 20.36 -4.49 1.60
N ALA A 53 19.30 -4.76 2.40
CA ALA A 53 18.13 -3.90 2.49
C ALA A 53 18.46 -2.54 3.15
N LYS A 54 19.32 -2.50 4.17
CA LYS A 54 19.76 -1.22 4.82
C LYS A 54 20.37 -0.23 3.83
N GLY A 55 21.14 -0.69 2.87
CA GLY A 55 21.67 0.17 1.79
C GLY A 55 20.63 0.69 0.80
N ARG A 56 19.43 0.11 0.80
CA ARG A 56 18.28 0.50 -0.05
C ARG A 56 17.24 1.33 0.70
N MET A 57 17.18 1.24 2.04
CA MET A 57 16.18 1.92 2.88
C MET A 57 16.43 3.43 3.08
N GLU A 58 17.55 3.98 2.63
CA GLU A 58 17.80 5.42 2.57
C GLU A 58 17.14 6.12 1.36
N LYS A 59 16.18 5.47 0.70
CA LYS A 59 15.32 6.18 -0.26
C LYS A 59 14.53 7.24 0.51
N GLU A 60 14.69 8.49 0.09
CA GLU A 60 13.99 9.68 0.58
C GLU A 60 12.53 9.38 0.95
N LYS A 61 12.08 9.88 2.09
CA LYS A 61 10.66 9.84 2.45
C LYS A 61 9.84 10.38 1.28
N LYS A 62 9.04 9.53 0.67
CA LYS A 62 8.18 9.92 -0.47
C LYS A 62 7.10 10.92 -0.06
N THR A 63 6.73 10.93 1.22
CA THR A 63 5.68 11.79 1.76
C THR A 63 6.26 13.13 2.22
N PRO A 64 5.82 14.27 1.63
CA PRO A 64 6.25 15.60 2.06
C PRO A 64 5.84 15.87 3.50
N ASP A 65 6.67 16.63 4.23
CA ASP A 65 6.37 17.02 5.60
C ASP A 65 5.22 18.04 5.63
N PHE A 66 4.25 17.79 6.49
CA PHE A 66 3.11 18.69 6.72
C PHE A 66 3.55 20.10 7.19
N ALA A 67 4.69 20.20 7.85
CA ALA A 67 5.29 21.47 8.28
C ALA A 67 5.71 22.36 7.10
N LEU A 68 5.93 21.82 5.91
CA LEU A 68 6.27 22.61 4.71
C LEU A 68 5.10 23.42 4.16
N LEU A 69 3.87 23.15 4.62
CA LEU A 69 2.68 23.90 4.21
C LEU A 69 2.65 25.25 4.93
N CYS A 70 2.77 26.34 4.17
CA CYS A 70 2.64 27.69 4.69
C CYS A 70 1.18 28.18 4.58
N GLY A 71 0.65 28.78 5.65
CA GLY A 71 -0.75 29.22 5.69
C GLY A 71 -1.75 28.06 5.75
N MET A 72 -2.98 28.28 5.30
CA MET A 72 -4.07 27.31 5.24
C MET A 72 -4.43 26.68 6.61
N GLU A 73 -4.41 27.50 7.69
CA GLU A 73 -4.55 27.00 9.07
C GLU A 73 -5.87 26.23 9.30
N GLU A 74 -6.98 26.67 8.69
CA GLU A 74 -8.26 25.97 8.78
C GLU A 74 -8.21 24.62 8.06
N ALA A 75 -7.64 24.56 6.85
CA ALA A 75 -7.52 23.34 6.09
C ALA A 75 -6.55 22.33 6.76
N LYS A 76 -5.45 22.83 7.33
CA LYS A 76 -4.52 22.00 8.14
C LYS A 76 -5.22 21.42 9.35
N ARG A 77 -5.98 22.24 10.09
CA ARG A 77 -6.74 21.78 11.25
C ARG A 77 -7.77 20.72 10.86
N ALA A 78 -8.51 20.95 9.76
CA ALA A 78 -9.47 19.99 9.24
C ALA A 78 -8.77 18.68 8.83
N ALA A 79 -7.62 18.76 8.17
CA ALA A 79 -6.81 17.60 7.79
C ALA A 79 -6.32 16.79 9.02
N MET A 80 -5.86 17.45 10.08
CA MET A 80 -5.46 16.79 11.32
C MET A 80 -6.64 16.08 12.01
N ILE A 81 -7.80 16.71 12.06
CA ILE A 81 -9.01 16.09 12.64
C ILE A 81 -9.43 14.89 11.81
N ALA A 82 -9.45 15.05 10.49
CA ALA A 82 -9.79 13.97 9.56
C ALA A 82 -8.80 12.80 9.66
N ALA A 83 -7.51 13.07 9.75
CA ALA A 83 -6.47 12.04 9.91
C ALA A 83 -6.61 11.29 11.25
N ALA A 84 -6.89 12.00 12.35
CA ALA A 84 -7.05 11.40 13.67
C ALA A 84 -8.30 10.50 13.78
N GLY A 85 -9.37 10.84 13.06
CA GLY A 85 -10.64 10.11 13.07
C GLY A 85 -10.87 9.21 11.85
N ALA A 86 -9.90 9.06 10.96
CA ALA A 86 -10.06 8.38 9.66
C ALA A 86 -11.28 8.87 8.85
N HIS A 87 -11.56 10.20 8.92
CA HIS A 87 -12.70 10.80 8.23
C HIS A 87 -12.35 11.15 6.79
N ASN A 88 -13.31 10.97 5.89
CA ASN A 88 -13.20 11.49 4.53
C ASN A 88 -13.20 13.03 4.56
N LEU A 89 -12.48 13.65 3.63
CA LEU A 89 -12.32 15.10 3.58
C LEU A 89 -12.54 15.64 2.17
N LEU A 90 -13.28 16.73 2.05
CA LEU A 90 -13.43 17.47 0.80
C LEU A 90 -12.81 18.87 0.96
N LEU A 91 -11.88 19.19 0.07
CA LEU A 91 -11.22 20.49 0.00
C LEU A 91 -11.83 21.32 -1.12
N ALA A 92 -12.59 22.37 -0.77
CA ALA A 92 -13.15 23.30 -1.74
C ALA A 92 -12.34 24.60 -1.73
N GLY A 93 -12.04 25.14 -2.92
CA GLY A 93 -11.34 26.41 -3.06
C GLY A 93 -10.79 26.64 -4.47
N PRO A 94 -10.36 27.86 -4.80
CA PRO A 94 -9.86 28.19 -6.12
C PRO A 94 -8.59 27.41 -6.49
N PRO A 95 -8.23 27.32 -7.77
CA PRO A 95 -6.99 26.69 -8.20
C PRO A 95 -5.77 27.41 -7.61
N GLY A 96 -4.66 26.69 -7.41
CA GLY A 96 -3.42 27.25 -6.88
C GLY A 96 -3.36 27.48 -5.38
N THR A 97 -4.41 27.14 -4.61
CA THR A 97 -4.44 27.31 -3.13
C THR A 97 -3.70 26.24 -2.35
N GLY A 98 -3.03 25.29 -3.00
CA GLY A 98 -2.23 24.27 -2.32
C GLY A 98 -2.98 23.01 -1.89
N LYS A 99 -4.23 22.79 -2.33
CA LYS A 99 -5.03 21.60 -2.00
C LYS A 99 -4.31 20.28 -2.29
N THR A 100 -3.73 20.16 -3.48
CA THR A 100 -2.96 18.98 -3.90
C THR A 100 -1.71 18.77 -3.04
N MET A 101 -1.04 19.84 -2.61
CA MET A 101 0.12 19.75 -1.73
C MET A 101 -0.29 19.29 -0.33
N LEU A 102 -1.37 19.82 0.22
CA LEU A 102 -1.93 19.37 1.50
C LEU A 102 -2.34 17.90 1.42
N ALA A 103 -2.97 17.50 0.31
CA ALA A 103 -3.34 16.10 0.09
C ALA A 103 -2.13 15.15 0.15
N ARG A 104 -1.02 15.51 -0.51
CA ARG A 104 0.21 14.72 -0.53
C ARG A 104 0.90 14.61 0.83
N CYS A 105 0.73 15.60 1.70
CA CYS A 105 1.29 15.56 3.06
C CYS A 105 0.43 14.71 4.02
N LEU A 106 -0.83 14.40 3.66
CA LEU A 106 -1.77 13.74 4.55
C LEU A 106 -1.30 12.37 5.07
N PRO A 107 -0.71 11.48 4.25
CA PRO A 107 -0.19 10.20 4.75
C PRO A 107 0.80 10.36 5.90
N GLY A 108 1.58 11.44 5.91
CA GLY A 108 2.59 11.72 6.94
C GLY A 108 2.02 12.10 8.32
N ILE A 109 0.75 12.50 8.40
CA ILE A 109 0.07 12.83 9.66
C ILE A 109 -0.95 11.76 10.09
N LEU A 110 -1.19 10.73 9.26
CA LEU A 110 -1.97 9.56 9.68
C LEU A 110 -1.19 8.77 10.76
N PRO A 111 -1.90 8.09 11.67
CA PRO A 111 -1.25 7.17 12.60
C PRO A 111 -0.36 6.16 11.86
N PRO A 112 0.83 5.81 12.41
CA PRO A 112 1.71 4.83 11.76
C PRO A 112 0.98 3.49 11.59
N MET A 113 1.31 2.75 10.52
CA MET A 113 0.77 1.42 10.30
C MET A 113 1.27 0.43 11.34
N SER A 114 0.39 -0.44 11.82
CA SER A 114 0.79 -1.62 12.59
C SER A 114 1.54 -2.61 11.70
N GLU A 115 2.21 -3.60 12.28
CA GLU A 115 2.91 -4.63 11.49
C GLU A 115 1.93 -5.46 10.66
N GLU A 116 0.72 -5.70 11.16
CA GLU A 116 -0.35 -6.37 10.42
C GLU A 116 -0.82 -5.53 9.23
N GLU A 117 -1.02 -4.22 9.43
CA GLU A 117 -1.39 -3.30 8.33
C GLU A 117 -0.30 -3.23 7.26
N LYS A 118 0.98 -3.19 7.65
CA LYS A 118 2.10 -3.22 6.70
C LYS A 118 2.11 -4.50 5.86
N GLN A 119 1.81 -5.65 6.48
CA GLN A 119 1.70 -6.93 5.80
C GLN A 119 0.53 -6.94 4.82
N GLU A 120 -0.67 -6.48 5.23
CA GLU A 120 -1.85 -6.38 4.37
C GLU A 120 -1.55 -5.53 3.12
N VAL A 121 -0.99 -4.34 3.32
CA VAL A 121 -0.65 -3.41 2.24
C VAL A 121 0.41 -4.02 1.31
N SER A 122 1.48 -4.58 1.87
CA SER A 122 2.56 -5.18 1.08
C SER A 122 2.08 -6.38 0.25
N ALA A 123 1.18 -7.21 0.80
CA ALA A 123 0.57 -8.31 0.06
C ALA A 123 -0.26 -7.82 -1.14
N ILE A 124 -1.00 -6.71 -0.99
CA ILE A 124 -1.75 -6.08 -2.08
C ILE A 124 -0.81 -5.60 -3.18
N TYR A 125 0.28 -4.90 -2.83
CA TYR A 125 1.24 -4.38 -3.79
C TYR A 125 2.04 -5.50 -4.46
N SER A 126 2.35 -6.58 -3.75
CA SER A 126 2.94 -7.79 -4.32
C SER A 126 1.99 -8.44 -5.34
N ALA A 127 0.71 -8.62 -5.00
CA ALA A 127 -0.31 -9.15 -5.91
C ALA A 127 -0.52 -8.27 -7.15
N ALA A 128 -0.33 -6.96 -7.03
CA ALA A 128 -0.36 -6.00 -8.14
C ALA A 128 0.93 -6.02 -9.00
N GLY A 129 2.00 -6.67 -8.52
CA GLY A 129 3.33 -6.62 -9.14
C GLY A 129 4.02 -5.27 -8.98
N GLN A 130 3.71 -4.54 -7.91
CA GLN A 130 4.22 -3.18 -7.64
C GLN A 130 5.06 -3.11 -6.34
N LEU A 131 5.33 -4.25 -5.71
CA LEU A 131 6.20 -4.28 -4.55
C LEU A 131 7.66 -4.16 -5.02
N GLU A 132 8.30 -3.05 -4.68
CA GLU A 132 9.70 -2.83 -5.02
C GLU A 132 10.60 -3.62 -4.05
N ASP A 133 11.57 -4.35 -4.59
CA ASP A 133 12.68 -4.99 -3.85
C ASP A 133 12.26 -5.96 -2.72
N GLY A 134 11.02 -6.49 -2.72
CA GLY A 134 10.55 -7.43 -1.69
C GLY A 134 10.53 -6.87 -0.27
N THR A 135 10.59 -5.54 -0.10
CA THR A 135 10.54 -4.88 1.20
C THR A 135 9.10 -4.54 1.58
N LEU A 136 8.78 -4.63 2.88
CA LEU A 136 7.48 -4.19 3.38
C LEU A 136 7.29 -2.69 3.17
N ILE A 137 6.08 -2.31 2.76
CA ILE A 137 5.68 -0.91 2.66
C ILE A 137 5.57 -0.34 4.08
N GLN A 138 6.35 0.71 4.35
CA GLN A 138 6.43 1.35 5.67
C GLN A 138 5.50 2.54 5.81
N GLU A 139 5.22 3.24 4.71
CA GLU A 139 4.38 4.43 4.69
C GLU A 139 2.97 4.08 4.21
N ARG A 140 1.96 4.80 4.72
CA ARG A 140 0.58 4.66 4.26
C ARG A 140 0.48 5.02 2.78
N PRO A 141 -0.18 4.19 1.95
CA PRO A 141 -0.33 4.45 0.53
C PRO A 141 -1.01 5.79 0.24
N PHE A 142 -0.52 6.46 -0.81
CA PHE A 142 -1.18 7.63 -1.40
C PHE A 142 -1.43 7.35 -2.87
N VAL A 143 -2.70 7.16 -3.22
CA VAL A 143 -3.11 6.84 -4.59
C VAL A 143 -3.93 8.00 -5.15
N SER A 144 -3.48 8.56 -6.26
CA SER A 144 -4.13 9.69 -6.92
C SER A 144 -4.40 9.34 -8.38
N PRO A 145 -5.55 8.71 -8.67
CA PRO A 145 -5.94 8.42 -10.04
C PRO A 145 -6.27 9.71 -10.80
N HIS A 146 -5.96 9.75 -12.09
CA HIS A 146 -6.38 10.83 -12.96
C HIS A 146 -7.90 10.73 -13.22
N HIS A 147 -8.61 11.86 -13.40
CA HIS A 147 -10.07 11.88 -13.61
C HIS A 147 -10.55 11.06 -14.83
N THR A 148 -9.66 10.80 -15.81
CA THR A 148 -9.97 9.93 -16.97
C THR A 148 -9.88 8.43 -16.66
N VAL A 149 -9.58 8.04 -15.43
CA VAL A 149 -9.44 6.64 -15.02
C VAL A 149 -10.72 5.86 -15.34
N SER A 150 -10.57 4.63 -15.85
CA SER A 150 -11.73 3.75 -16.09
C SER A 150 -12.23 3.13 -14.79
N VAL A 151 -13.50 2.76 -14.75
CA VAL A 151 -14.11 1.97 -13.65
C VAL A 151 -13.27 0.73 -13.37
N TYR A 152 -12.82 0.06 -14.43
CA TYR A 152 -12.00 -1.14 -14.33
C TYR A 152 -10.64 -0.87 -13.64
N ALA A 153 -9.95 0.21 -13.99
CA ALA A 153 -8.69 0.55 -13.33
C ALA A 153 -8.92 0.99 -11.88
N MET A 154 -10.08 1.58 -11.58
CA MET A 154 -10.46 1.98 -10.23
C MET A 154 -10.70 0.75 -9.33
N THR A 155 -11.51 -0.20 -9.77
CA THR A 155 -11.93 -1.36 -8.96
C THR A 155 -11.04 -2.58 -9.10
N GLY A 156 -10.30 -2.68 -10.18
CA GLY A 156 -9.52 -3.87 -10.53
C GLY A 156 -10.29 -4.87 -11.38
N GLY A 157 -9.63 -5.96 -11.71
CA GLY A 157 -10.19 -7.06 -12.51
C GLY A 157 -9.18 -7.67 -13.48
N GLY A 158 -9.66 -8.22 -14.58
CA GLY A 158 -8.88 -8.91 -15.61
C GLY A 158 -9.20 -10.39 -15.74
N ALA A 159 -8.56 -11.04 -16.70
CA ALA A 159 -8.63 -12.51 -16.85
C ALA A 159 -7.99 -13.21 -15.64
N VAL A 160 -6.89 -12.63 -15.15
CA VAL A 160 -6.33 -12.85 -13.80
C VAL A 160 -6.64 -11.57 -13.02
N PRO A 161 -7.54 -11.60 -12.04
CA PRO A 161 -7.95 -10.41 -11.32
C PRO A 161 -6.76 -9.75 -10.61
N LYS A 162 -6.54 -8.46 -10.91
CA LYS A 162 -5.52 -7.64 -10.25
C LYS A 162 -6.21 -6.57 -9.39
N PRO A 163 -5.58 -6.17 -8.28
CA PRO A 163 -6.05 -5.05 -7.47
C PRO A 163 -6.16 -3.76 -8.30
N GLY A 164 -7.25 -2.99 -8.09
CA GLY A 164 -7.42 -1.66 -8.66
C GLY A 164 -6.89 -0.55 -7.75
N MET A 165 -7.03 0.70 -8.21
CA MET A 165 -6.55 1.89 -7.47
C MET A 165 -7.14 1.98 -6.06
N VAL A 166 -8.40 1.60 -5.89
CA VAL A 166 -9.08 1.63 -4.59
C VAL A 166 -8.47 0.64 -3.60
N THR A 167 -8.13 -0.56 -4.09
CA THR A 167 -7.41 -1.57 -3.27
C THR A 167 -5.98 -1.15 -2.97
N LEU A 168 -5.29 -0.53 -3.94
CA LEU A 168 -3.95 0.02 -3.73
C LEU A 168 -3.92 1.16 -2.69
N ALA A 169 -5.05 1.86 -2.49
CA ALA A 169 -5.19 2.89 -1.46
C ALA A 169 -5.51 2.32 -0.06
N HIS A 170 -5.66 0.99 0.08
CA HIS A 170 -5.99 0.34 1.35
C HIS A 170 -5.05 0.77 2.49
N ARG A 171 -5.60 1.07 3.68
CA ARG A 171 -4.91 1.63 4.86
C ARG A 171 -4.22 2.98 4.62
N GLY A 172 -4.54 3.64 3.50
CA GLY A 172 -3.94 4.90 3.09
C GLY A 172 -4.96 5.93 2.64
N VAL A 173 -4.59 6.72 1.65
CA VAL A 173 -5.39 7.83 1.11
C VAL A 173 -5.68 7.61 -0.38
N LEU A 174 -6.95 7.68 -0.75
CA LEU A 174 -7.38 7.83 -2.14
C LEU A 174 -7.69 9.30 -2.40
N PHE A 175 -6.86 9.94 -3.21
CA PHE A 175 -7.01 11.35 -3.53
C PHE A 175 -7.62 11.55 -4.92
N LEU A 176 -8.77 12.19 -5.00
CA LEU A 176 -9.44 12.57 -6.24
C LEU A 176 -9.24 14.07 -6.47
N ASP A 177 -8.19 14.41 -7.22
CA ASP A 177 -7.98 15.79 -7.66
C ASP A 177 -8.96 16.13 -8.79
N GLU A 178 -9.50 17.34 -8.79
CA GLU A 178 -10.55 17.74 -9.73
C GLU A 178 -11.74 16.76 -9.71
N MET A 179 -12.23 16.45 -8.50
CA MET A 179 -13.25 15.39 -8.30
C MET A 179 -14.50 15.59 -9.17
N ALA A 180 -14.84 16.85 -9.51
CA ALA A 180 -15.97 17.18 -10.36
C ALA A 180 -15.80 16.70 -11.82
N GLU A 181 -14.56 16.49 -12.28
CA GLU A 181 -14.26 16.04 -13.64
C GLU A 181 -14.35 14.51 -13.80
N PHE A 182 -14.44 13.78 -12.69
CA PHE A 182 -14.60 12.32 -12.76
C PHE A 182 -15.96 11.94 -13.33
N LYS A 183 -15.97 10.92 -14.18
CA LYS A 183 -17.22 10.35 -14.66
C LYS A 183 -18.05 9.82 -13.49
N ARG A 184 -19.36 10.10 -13.50
CA ARG A 184 -20.28 9.64 -12.46
C ARG A 184 -20.16 8.15 -12.17
N GLN A 185 -20.05 7.31 -13.22
CA GLN A 185 -19.88 5.87 -13.06
C GLN A 185 -18.61 5.49 -12.26
N THR A 186 -17.53 6.27 -12.40
CA THR A 186 -16.27 6.05 -11.67
C THR A 186 -16.42 6.46 -10.19
N LEU A 187 -17.22 7.48 -9.90
CA LEU A 187 -17.53 7.86 -8.51
C LEU A 187 -18.53 6.87 -7.86
N ASP A 188 -19.52 6.41 -8.60
CA ASP A 188 -20.53 5.49 -8.07
C ASP A 188 -19.91 4.16 -7.57
N VAL A 189 -18.83 3.68 -8.18
CA VAL A 189 -18.17 2.44 -7.72
C VAL A 189 -17.39 2.59 -6.41
N LEU A 190 -17.17 3.81 -5.94
CA LEU A 190 -16.54 4.06 -4.64
C LEU A 190 -17.51 3.85 -3.47
N ARG A 191 -18.84 3.87 -3.73
CA ARG A 191 -19.85 3.72 -2.68
C ARG A 191 -19.65 2.44 -1.87
N GLN A 192 -19.55 1.30 -2.55
CA GLN A 192 -19.41 0.01 -1.88
C GLN A 192 -18.13 -0.06 -1.00
N PRO A 193 -16.92 0.24 -1.49
CA PRO A 193 -15.73 0.20 -0.65
C PRO A 193 -15.76 1.23 0.49
N MET A 194 -16.40 2.38 0.33
CA MET A 194 -16.55 3.36 1.41
C MET A 194 -17.50 2.88 2.52
N GLU A 195 -18.50 2.06 2.20
CA GLU A 195 -19.46 1.52 3.17
C GLU A 195 -18.95 0.22 3.82
N GLU A 196 -18.32 -0.67 3.04
CA GLU A 196 -17.97 -2.03 3.46
C GLU A 196 -16.48 -2.28 3.69
N GLY A 197 -15.62 -1.33 3.31
CA GLY A 197 -14.15 -1.49 3.36
C GLY A 197 -13.61 -2.57 2.43
N LYS A 198 -14.38 -2.99 1.42
CA LYS A 198 -14.06 -4.09 0.51
C LYS A 198 -14.63 -3.86 -0.88
N ILE A 199 -14.00 -4.47 -1.88
CA ILE A 199 -14.50 -4.56 -3.26
C ILE A 199 -14.80 -6.02 -3.58
N PHE A 200 -15.96 -6.27 -4.17
CA PHE A 200 -16.38 -7.58 -4.66
C PHE A 200 -16.30 -7.60 -6.18
N LEU A 201 -15.51 -8.51 -6.73
CA LEU A 201 -15.37 -8.73 -8.17
C LEU A 201 -15.91 -10.10 -8.54
N ALA A 202 -17.12 -10.14 -9.10
CA ALA A 202 -17.67 -11.35 -9.67
C ALA A 202 -17.10 -11.58 -11.08
N ARG A 203 -16.54 -12.75 -11.34
CA ARG A 203 -15.97 -13.16 -12.62
C ARG A 203 -16.33 -14.61 -12.93
N SER A 204 -16.20 -15.01 -14.19
CA SER A 204 -16.48 -16.38 -14.63
C SER A 204 -15.63 -17.44 -13.91
N ARG A 205 -14.47 -17.08 -13.40
CA ARG A 205 -13.55 -17.95 -12.64
C ARG A 205 -13.74 -17.92 -11.13
N GLY A 206 -14.70 -17.14 -10.62
CA GLY A 206 -15.00 -17.04 -9.19
C GLY A 206 -15.25 -15.61 -8.71
N ASN A 207 -15.59 -15.53 -7.44
CA ASN A 207 -15.77 -14.25 -6.74
C ASN A 207 -14.47 -13.91 -6.00
N PHE A 208 -13.99 -12.70 -6.20
CA PHE A 208 -12.79 -12.17 -5.55
C PHE A 208 -13.20 -11.02 -4.64
N VAL A 209 -12.61 -10.99 -3.45
CA VAL A 209 -12.82 -9.91 -2.48
C VAL A 209 -11.47 -9.27 -2.20
N TYR A 210 -11.37 -7.97 -2.46
CA TYR A 210 -10.19 -7.19 -2.14
C TYR A 210 -10.48 -6.21 -1.00
N PRO A 211 -9.59 -6.03 -0.04
CA PRO A 211 -9.73 -5.01 0.99
C PRO A 211 -9.60 -3.61 0.35
N ALA A 212 -10.36 -2.66 0.87
CA ALA A 212 -10.45 -1.31 0.34
C ALA A 212 -10.88 -0.31 1.43
N ASP A 213 -10.25 -0.41 2.59
CA ASP A 213 -10.43 0.52 3.71
C ASP A 213 -9.41 1.65 3.57
N PHE A 214 -9.87 2.81 3.13
CA PHE A 214 -9.05 3.98 2.82
C PHE A 214 -9.75 5.27 3.24
N MET A 215 -8.99 6.32 3.46
CA MET A 215 -9.49 7.67 3.62
C MET A 215 -9.68 8.31 2.23
N LEU A 216 -10.91 8.74 1.92
CA LEU A 216 -11.17 9.49 0.69
C LEU A 216 -10.88 10.97 0.90
N LEU A 217 -10.08 11.53 0.02
CA LEU A 217 -9.81 12.95 -0.07
C LEU A 217 -10.21 13.46 -1.46
N GLY A 218 -11.13 14.41 -1.52
CA GLY A 218 -11.55 15.08 -2.75
C GLY A 218 -11.07 16.53 -2.80
N ALA A 219 -10.76 17.03 -4.00
CA ALA A 219 -10.49 18.45 -4.24
C ALA A 219 -11.20 18.95 -5.53
#